data_94eaa82c430c6c0b0a643f3c23a8a5ff
#
_entry.id   94eaa82c430c6c0b0a643f3c23a8a5ff
#
_cell.length_a   1.000
_cell.length_b   1.000
_cell.length_c   1.000
_cell.angle_alpha   90.00
_cell.angle_beta   90.00
_cell.angle_gamma   90.00
#
_symmetry.space_group_name_H-M   'P 1'
#
loop_
_entity.id
_entity.type
_entity.pdbx_description
1 polymer ?
#
loop_
_entity_poly.entity_id
_entity_poly.type
_entity_poly.pdbx_seq_one_letter_code
_entity_poly.pdbx_strand_id
1 'polypeptide(L)'
;DMKRSTNEFIGRSAMVTKLLCIYTEGDPFFGVNINSQKEFWNHFVSQTNQGGPYLQNHKIIELVSKTYPELEPSKLGTMLFEYSKLFMENKEDNSTMDSSNNFSHQLTQSLLKSPNLILRGAPGTGKTYLAKEIAKELTDGNEDQIGFVQFHPSYDYTDFVEGLRPVSNGDGAIEFRLQDGIFKDFCQKAKEPQLIGGQDNFDEAWDSYLEYINVAEEKEYITKTSYLSVNSRQNLSVNYDSGVPGWSLPSKYVYELYKDKNYNKQEYYKSGGKTVLETLRKRFGLKDYVSPTEIDTDKKFVFIIDEINRGEISKIFGELFFSIDPGYRGEKGSVSTQYANLHETDEKFYIPENVYIIGTMNDIDRSVDTFDFAMRRRFRFVEVTAEGQVGMLDKELNIHAEEAKIRLRNLNAAIENVQELN
;
A
#
# COMPACT_ATOMS: atom_id res chain seq x y z
N ASP A 1 -29.24 -37.09 20.93
CA ASP A 1 -30.41 -37.66 20.23
C ASP A 1 -31.65 -36.77 20.17
N MET A 2 -31.65 -35.62 20.84
CA MET A 2 -32.72 -34.61 20.74
C MET A 2 -32.96 -34.08 19.31
N LYS A 3 -31.98 -34.20 18.40
CA LYS A 3 -32.12 -33.75 17.02
C LYS A 3 -33.00 -34.65 16.12
N ARG A 4 -33.41 -35.83 16.58
CA ARG A 4 -34.22 -36.79 15.82
C ARG A 4 -35.67 -36.92 16.29
N SER A 5 -36.08 -36.19 17.35
CA SER A 5 -37.44 -36.18 17.85
C SER A 5 -38.19 -34.94 17.34
N THR A 6 -39.52 -35.05 17.27
CA THR A 6 -40.44 -33.93 17.01
C THR A 6 -40.57 -32.95 18.18
N ASN A 7 -39.50 -32.75 18.92
CA ASN A 7 -39.46 -31.97 20.12
C ASN A 7 -39.35 -30.46 19.79
N GLU A 8 -40.21 -29.62 20.37
CA GLU A 8 -40.23 -28.17 20.16
C GLU A 8 -38.94 -27.43 20.56
N PHE A 9 -38.03 -28.12 21.29
CA PHE A 9 -36.73 -27.57 21.69
C PHE A 9 -35.60 -27.75 20.66
N ILE A 10 -35.90 -28.39 19.53
CA ILE A 10 -34.90 -28.53 18.44
C ILE A 10 -34.49 -27.15 17.90
N GLY A 11 -33.20 -26.87 17.94
CA GLY A 11 -32.62 -25.57 17.53
C GLY A 11 -32.62 -24.48 18.63
N ARG A 12 -33.20 -24.74 19.80
CA ARG A 12 -33.23 -23.81 20.96
C ARG A 12 -32.20 -24.18 22.02
N SER A 13 -30.92 -24.25 21.61
CA SER A 13 -29.81 -24.70 22.48
C SER A 13 -29.68 -23.90 23.77
N ALA A 14 -29.89 -22.58 23.75
CA ALA A 14 -29.81 -21.72 24.94
C ALA A 14 -30.90 -22.06 25.96
N MET A 15 -32.11 -22.40 25.51
CA MET A 15 -33.22 -22.77 26.40
C MET A 15 -32.99 -24.16 27.03
N VAL A 16 -32.48 -25.10 26.27
CA VAL A 16 -32.13 -26.44 26.76
C VAL A 16 -30.98 -26.38 27.75
N THR A 17 -29.97 -25.55 27.50
CA THR A 17 -28.86 -25.34 28.46
C THR A 17 -29.37 -24.78 29.77
N LYS A 18 -30.29 -23.78 29.75
CA LYS A 18 -30.91 -23.24 30.96
C LYS A 18 -31.73 -24.27 31.70
N LEU A 19 -32.48 -25.10 31.01
CA LEU A 19 -33.25 -26.19 31.63
C LEU A 19 -32.33 -27.23 32.28
N LEU A 20 -31.23 -27.58 31.62
CA LEU A 20 -30.25 -28.49 32.21
C LEU A 20 -29.60 -27.90 33.45
N CYS A 21 -29.30 -26.59 33.48
CA CYS A 21 -28.83 -25.90 34.67
C CYS A 21 -29.77 -26.00 35.88
N ILE A 22 -31.08 -25.97 35.63
CA ILE A 22 -32.09 -26.04 36.71
C ILE A 22 -32.23 -27.47 37.25
N TYR A 23 -32.07 -28.48 36.39
CA TYR A 23 -32.27 -29.89 36.73
C TYR A 23 -31.05 -30.64 37.23
N THR A 24 -29.84 -30.08 37.01
CA THR A 24 -28.59 -30.68 37.47
C THR A 24 -28.05 -29.89 38.64
N GLU A 25 -28.48 -30.22 39.85
CA GLU A 25 -27.98 -29.63 41.09
C GLU A 25 -26.45 -29.84 41.19
N GLY A 26 -25.68 -28.79 41.04
CA GLY A 26 -24.23 -28.80 41.20
C GLY A 26 -23.40 -29.11 39.98
N ASP A 27 -24.01 -29.33 38.82
CA ASP A 27 -23.24 -29.55 37.55
C ASP A 27 -23.07 -28.22 36.79
N PRO A 28 -21.87 -27.89 36.28
CA PRO A 28 -21.57 -26.58 35.70
C PRO A 28 -22.17 -26.37 34.31
N PHE A 29 -23.47 -26.54 34.14
CA PHE A 29 -24.18 -26.18 32.90
C PHE A 29 -24.77 -24.79 33.02
N PHE A 30 -23.94 -23.75 32.90
CA PHE A 30 -24.47 -22.40 32.99
C PHE A 30 -24.85 -21.82 31.64
N GLY A 31 -25.89 -20.99 31.69
CA GLY A 31 -26.57 -20.35 30.59
C GLY A 31 -25.76 -19.31 29.81
N VAL A 32 -24.53 -19.61 29.52
CA VAL A 32 -23.75 -18.84 28.55
C VAL A 32 -24.26 -19.21 27.18
N ASN A 33 -24.79 -18.23 26.44
CA ASN A 33 -25.34 -18.48 25.11
C ASN A 33 -24.23 -18.53 24.07
N ILE A 34 -23.57 -19.69 23.94
CA ILE A 34 -22.50 -19.94 22.97
C ILE A 34 -22.94 -19.63 21.52
N ASN A 35 -24.25 -19.79 21.20
CA ASN A 35 -24.72 -19.55 19.84
C ASN A 35 -24.80 -18.06 19.49
N SER A 36 -25.04 -17.18 20.43
CA SER A 36 -25.07 -15.72 20.19
C SER A 36 -23.69 -15.08 20.20
N GLN A 37 -22.68 -15.78 20.72
CA GLN A 37 -21.33 -15.26 20.89
C GLN A 37 -20.29 -16.27 20.39
N LYS A 38 -20.59 -16.95 19.29
CA LYS A 38 -19.79 -18.03 18.73
C LYS A 38 -18.34 -17.62 18.45
N GLU A 39 -18.12 -16.39 18.02
CA GLU A 39 -16.76 -15.88 17.74
C GLU A 39 -15.93 -15.67 18.99
N PHE A 40 -16.55 -15.14 20.06
CA PHE A 40 -15.90 -15.02 21.36
C PHE A 40 -15.45 -16.39 21.88
N TRP A 41 -16.33 -17.37 21.83
CA TRP A 41 -16.04 -18.70 22.31
C TRP A 41 -15.01 -19.45 21.47
N ASN A 42 -15.02 -19.26 20.17
CA ASN A 42 -14.00 -19.80 19.27
C ASN A 42 -12.61 -19.22 19.56
N HIS A 43 -12.53 -17.97 19.96
CA HIS A 43 -11.27 -17.33 20.34
C HIS A 43 -10.68 -17.93 21.63
N PHE A 44 -11.51 -18.11 22.66
CA PHE A 44 -11.04 -18.66 23.94
C PHE A 44 -10.89 -20.19 23.97
N VAL A 45 -11.60 -20.89 23.11
CA VAL A 45 -11.71 -22.35 23.18
C VAL A 45 -11.38 -22.99 21.83
N SER A 46 -10.38 -22.47 21.15
CA SER A 46 -9.90 -23.01 19.85
C SER A 46 -9.55 -24.51 19.89
N GLN A 47 -9.27 -25.05 21.06
CA GLN A 47 -8.98 -26.47 21.27
C GLN A 47 -10.20 -27.37 21.55
N THR A 48 -11.42 -26.80 21.70
CA THR A 48 -12.61 -27.57 22.07
C THR A 48 -13.69 -27.62 21.00
N ASN A 49 -13.33 -27.36 19.74
CA ASN A 49 -14.27 -27.34 18.61
C ASN A 49 -14.94 -28.70 18.28
N GLN A 50 -14.72 -29.72 19.10
CA GLN A 50 -15.34 -31.02 18.96
C GLN A 50 -16.50 -31.17 19.97
N GLY A 51 -17.73 -31.21 19.47
CA GLY A 51 -18.94 -31.47 20.24
C GLY A 51 -20.03 -30.41 20.07
N GLY A 52 -21.23 -30.72 20.55
CA GLY A 52 -22.35 -29.76 20.52
C GLY A 52 -22.17 -28.62 21.52
N PRO A 53 -23.00 -27.54 21.44
CA PRO A 53 -22.89 -26.35 22.27
C PRO A 53 -22.95 -26.63 23.79
N TYR A 54 -23.61 -27.68 24.20
CA TYR A 54 -23.68 -28.11 25.62
C TYR A 54 -22.34 -28.63 26.12
N LEU A 55 -21.67 -29.45 25.33
CA LEU A 55 -20.35 -30.01 25.70
C LEU A 55 -19.28 -28.93 25.72
N GLN A 56 -19.38 -27.98 24.81
CA GLN A 56 -18.46 -26.83 24.76
C GLN A 56 -18.64 -25.95 26.01
N ASN A 57 -19.89 -25.66 26.40
CA ASN A 57 -20.19 -24.89 27.62
C ASN A 57 -19.67 -25.61 28.87
N HIS A 58 -19.91 -26.89 28.99
CA HIS A 58 -19.44 -27.71 30.13
C HIS A 58 -17.89 -27.66 30.24
N LYS A 59 -17.19 -27.87 29.13
CA LYS A 59 -15.71 -27.82 29.10
C LYS A 59 -15.15 -26.45 29.50
N ILE A 60 -15.78 -25.35 29.06
CA ILE A 60 -15.35 -24.00 29.41
C ILE A 60 -15.48 -23.80 30.94
N ILE A 61 -16.63 -24.14 31.51
CA ILE A 61 -16.86 -23.96 32.93
C ILE A 61 -15.94 -24.88 33.75
N GLU A 62 -15.74 -26.13 33.34
CA GLU A 62 -14.80 -27.03 33.97
C GLU A 62 -13.37 -26.45 33.96
N LEU A 63 -12.92 -25.91 32.82
CA LEU A 63 -11.58 -25.32 32.68
C LEU A 63 -11.41 -24.12 33.61
N VAL A 64 -12.41 -23.21 33.62
CA VAL A 64 -12.33 -21.99 34.43
C VAL A 64 -12.50 -22.29 35.91
N SER A 65 -13.38 -23.21 36.30
CA SER A 65 -13.50 -23.68 37.68
C SER A 65 -12.26 -24.37 38.23
N LYS A 66 -11.55 -25.08 37.36
CA LYS A 66 -10.26 -25.67 37.70
C LYS A 66 -9.16 -24.62 37.92
N THR A 67 -9.22 -23.50 37.17
CA THR A 67 -8.26 -22.41 37.28
C THR A 67 -8.57 -21.48 38.47
N TYR A 68 -9.86 -21.30 38.74
CA TYR A 68 -10.39 -20.40 39.81
C TYR A 68 -11.37 -21.16 40.70
N PRO A 69 -10.90 -22.09 41.55
CA PRO A 69 -11.75 -22.95 42.36
C PRO A 69 -12.56 -22.22 43.43
N GLU A 70 -12.19 -20.99 43.75
CA GLU A 70 -12.90 -20.13 44.72
C GLU A 70 -14.16 -19.47 44.16
N LEU A 71 -14.37 -19.52 42.83
CA LEU A 71 -15.54 -18.91 42.23
C LEU A 71 -16.69 -19.92 42.12
N GLU A 72 -17.85 -19.51 42.67
CA GLU A 72 -19.08 -20.27 42.47
C GLU A 72 -19.43 -20.37 40.99
N PRO A 73 -19.77 -21.55 40.48
CA PRO A 73 -20.14 -21.73 39.07
C PRO A 73 -21.22 -20.78 38.57
N SER A 74 -22.21 -20.43 39.39
CA SER A 74 -23.29 -19.48 39.08
C SER A 74 -22.78 -18.08 38.78
N LYS A 75 -21.84 -17.59 39.57
CA LYS A 75 -21.21 -16.28 39.40
C LYS A 75 -20.29 -16.29 38.17
N LEU A 76 -19.61 -17.40 37.94
CA LEU A 76 -18.73 -17.59 36.80
C LEU A 76 -19.46 -17.43 35.47
N GLY A 77 -20.62 -18.05 35.32
CA GLY A 77 -21.44 -17.93 34.11
C GLY A 77 -21.85 -16.48 33.81
N THR A 78 -22.21 -15.73 34.84
CA THR A 78 -22.58 -14.31 34.74
C THR A 78 -21.34 -13.46 34.34
N MET A 79 -20.22 -13.66 35.00
CA MET A 79 -18.97 -12.94 34.70
C MET A 79 -18.49 -13.18 33.25
N LEU A 80 -18.52 -14.44 32.83
CA LEU A 80 -18.14 -14.78 31.42
C LEU A 80 -19.11 -14.17 30.42
N PHE A 81 -20.40 -14.09 30.75
CA PHE A 81 -21.38 -13.45 29.88
C PHE A 81 -21.16 -11.94 29.79
N GLU A 82 -20.95 -11.25 30.89
CA GLU A 82 -20.65 -9.82 30.87
C GLU A 82 -19.30 -9.52 30.20
N TYR A 83 -18.29 -10.34 30.44
CA TYR A 83 -17.00 -10.21 29.74
C TYR A 83 -17.14 -10.44 28.23
N SER A 84 -17.97 -11.39 27.81
CA SER A 84 -18.23 -11.62 26.39
C SER A 84 -18.93 -10.44 25.71
N LYS A 85 -19.81 -9.72 26.42
CA LYS A 85 -20.40 -8.48 25.89
C LYS A 85 -19.34 -7.40 25.68
N LEU A 86 -18.52 -7.15 26.70
CA LEU A 86 -17.42 -6.18 26.62
C LEU A 86 -16.44 -6.52 25.50
N PHE A 87 -16.17 -7.82 25.29
CA PHE A 87 -15.33 -8.29 24.20
C PHE A 87 -15.97 -8.05 22.84
N MET A 88 -17.29 -8.26 22.70
CA MET A 88 -18.02 -8.04 21.45
C MET A 88 -18.22 -6.54 21.18
N GLU A 89 -18.50 -5.72 22.19
CA GLU A 89 -18.57 -4.27 22.09
C GLU A 89 -17.21 -3.68 21.66
N ASN A 90 -16.12 -4.11 22.29
CA ASN A 90 -14.77 -3.75 21.86
C ASN A 90 -14.41 -4.30 20.47
N LYS A 91 -15.07 -5.35 19.99
CA LYS A 91 -14.86 -5.93 18.67
C LYS A 91 -15.74 -5.26 17.60
N GLU A 92 -16.92 -4.76 17.95
CA GLU A 92 -17.72 -3.90 17.05
C GLU A 92 -17.03 -2.56 16.85
N ASP A 93 -16.39 -1.98 17.87
CA ASP A 93 -15.47 -0.84 17.73
C ASP A 93 -14.13 -1.22 17.07
N ASN A 94 -13.70 -2.50 17.14
CA ASN A 94 -12.45 -3.03 16.57
C ASN A 94 -12.67 -4.01 15.40
N SER A 95 -13.92 -4.25 14.94
CA SER A 95 -14.22 -5.18 13.83
C SER A 95 -13.80 -4.64 12.45
N THR A 96 -13.09 -3.53 12.45
CA THR A 96 -12.33 -3.06 11.32
C THR A 96 -10.90 -2.78 11.77
N MET A 97 -9.98 -3.65 11.37
CA MET A 97 -8.54 -3.45 11.32
C MET A 97 -7.73 -3.87 12.57
N ASP A 98 -6.71 -4.68 12.32
CA ASP A 98 -5.50 -4.85 13.12
C ASP A 98 -5.08 -3.51 13.77
N SER A 99 -4.61 -3.53 15.01
CA SER A 99 -4.20 -2.30 15.72
C SER A 99 -3.14 -1.50 14.97
N SER A 100 -2.30 -2.15 14.16
CA SER A 100 -1.34 -1.50 13.25
C SER A 100 -2.04 -0.83 12.07
N ASN A 101 -3.07 -1.44 11.48
CA ASN A 101 -3.87 -0.87 10.41
C ASN A 101 -4.70 0.32 10.90
N ASN A 102 -5.18 0.30 12.13
CA ASN A 102 -5.89 1.43 12.73
C ASN A 102 -4.96 2.64 12.94
N PHE A 103 -3.74 2.41 13.40
CA PHE A 103 -2.75 3.49 13.58
C PHE A 103 -2.30 4.08 12.25
N SER A 104 -2.00 3.26 11.24
CA SER A 104 -1.72 3.72 9.88
C SER A 104 -2.87 4.56 9.34
N HIS A 105 -4.10 4.07 9.42
CA HIS A 105 -5.29 4.78 8.95
C HIS A 105 -5.51 6.12 9.68
N GLN A 106 -5.32 6.19 10.99
CA GLN A 106 -5.39 7.46 11.73
C GLN A 106 -4.34 8.47 11.26
N LEU A 107 -3.14 8.00 10.94
CA LEU A 107 -2.08 8.85 10.39
C LEU A 107 -2.39 9.31 8.96
N THR A 108 -2.96 8.43 8.14
CA THR A 108 -3.47 8.76 6.81
C THR A 108 -4.51 9.88 6.87
N GLN A 109 -5.51 9.76 7.75
CA GLN A 109 -6.52 10.81 7.98
C GLN A 109 -5.90 12.11 8.51
N SER A 110 -4.86 11.99 9.30
CA SER A 110 -4.12 13.14 9.80
C SER A 110 -3.32 13.85 8.69
N LEU A 111 -2.70 13.07 7.80
CA LEU A 111 -1.93 13.58 6.67
C LEU A 111 -2.83 14.29 5.65
N LEU A 112 -4.06 13.83 5.46
CA LEU A 112 -5.07 14.52 4.64
C LEU A 112 -5.41 15.92 5.17
N LYS A 113 -5.33 16.13 6.49
CA LYS A 113 -5.58 17.43 7.13
C LYS A 113 -4.34 18.33 7.15
N SER A 114 -3.14 17.74 7.16
CA SER A 114 -1.86 18.45 7.18
C SER A 114 -0.88 17.68 6.29
N PRO A 115 -0.53 18.19 5.10
CA PRO A 115 0.15 17.42 4.05
C PRO A 115 1.62 17.09 4.36
N ASN A 116 2.12 17.42 5.56
CA ASN A 116 3.50 17.15 5.96
C ASN A 116 3.54 16.42 7.30
N LEU A 117 4.13 15.23 7.33
CA LEU A 117 4.24 14.37 8.50
C LEU A 117 5.70 13.98 8.73
N ILE A 118 6.14 13.97 9.99
CA ILE A 118 7.40 13.35 10.39
C ILE A 118 7.13 12.24 11.39
N LEU A 119 7.56 11.04 11.05
CA LEU A 119 7.60 9.89 11.92
C LEU A 119 8.94 9.85 12.65
N ARG A 120 8.93 10.06 13.96
CA ARG A 120 10.15 10.08 14.79
C ARG A 120 10.17 8.89 15.74
N GLY A 121 11.36 8.49 16.19
CA GLY A 121 11.54 7.42 17.19
C GLY A 121 12.88 6.73 17.07
N ALA A 122 13.12 5.75 17.92
CA ALA A 122 14.36 4.97 17.92
C ALA A 122 14.60 4.22 16.60
N PRO A 123 15.85 3.91 16.25
CA PRO A 123 16.15 3.02 15.12
C PRO A 123 15.44 1.68 15.26
N GLY A 124 14.93 1.13 14.14
CA GLY A 124 14.28 -0.18 14.14
C GLY A 124 12.80 -0.19 14.59
N THR A 125 12.18 0.95 14.92
CA THR A 125 10.76 1.02 15.32
C THR A 125 9.76 0.91 14.16
N GLY A 126 10.20 0.64 12.93
CA GLY A 126 9.32 0.46 11.78
C GLY A 126 8.83 1.74 11.11
N LYS A 127 9.48 2.90 11.33
CA LYS A 127 9.09 4.21 10.76
C LYS A 127 8.98 4.19 9.22
N THR A 128 10.00 3.67 8.55
CA THR A 128 10.03 3.61 7.08
C THR A 128 8.98 2.64 6.53
N TYR A 129 8.72 1.54 7.23
CA TYR A 129 7.63 0.61 6.91
C TYR A 129 6.28 1.32 7.02
N LEU A 130 6.02 1.99 8.14
CA LEU A 130 4.79 2.75 8.38
C LEU A 130 4.59 3.87 7.34
N ALA A 131 5.66 4.59 6.97
CA ALA A 131 5.60 5.61 5.92
C ALA A 131 5.13 5.03 4.57
N LYS A 132 5.65 3.84 4.19
CA LYS A 132 5.24 3.14 2.98
C LYS A 132 3.80 2.63 3.03
N GLU A 133 3.34 2.13 4.19
CA GLU A 133 1.95 1.69 4.37
C GLU A 133 0.96 2.88 4.24
N ILE A 134 1.28 4.03 4.86
CA ILE A 134 0.48 5.25 4.72
C ILE A 134 0.45 5.71 3.25
N ALA A 135 1.60 5.68 2.57
CA ALA A 135 1.68 6.06 1.17
C ALA A 135 0.83 5.15 0.28
N LYS A 136 0.92 3.82 0.46
CA LYS A 136 0.09 2.87 -0.27
C LYS A 136 -1.40 3.06 -0.03
N GLU A 137 -1.79 3.35 1.21
CA GLU A 137 -3.19 3.63 1.54
C GLU A 137 -3.70 4.89 0.83
N LEU A 138 -2.91 5.98 0.79
CA LEU A 138 -3.28 7.23 0.13
C LEU A 138 -3.34 7.15 -1.40
N THR A 139 -2.55 6.26 -1.99
CA THR A 139 -2.41 6.12 -3.45
C THR A 139 -3.13 4.88 -4.00
N ASP A 140 -3.96 4.21 -3.17
CA ASP A 140 -4.61 2.94 -3.52
C ASP A 140 -3.63 1.89 -4.06
N GLY A 141 -2.38 1.91 -3.55
CA GLY A 141 -1.31 1.00 -3.94
C GLY A 141 -0.59 1.37 -5.24
N ASN A 142 -0.88 2.51 -5.85
CA ASN A 142 -0.22 2.92 -7.09
C ASN A 142 1.20 3.44 -6.81
N GLU A 143 2.20 2.65 -7.16
CA GLU A 143 3.62 2.96 -6.91
C GLU A 143 4.12 4.17 -7.74
N ASP A 144 3.54 4.49 -8.88
CA ASP A 144 3.89 5.66 -9.69
C ASP A 144 3.58 7.00 -8.99
N GLN A 145 2.70 6.95 -7.97
CA GLN A 145 2.34 8.09 -7.15
C GLN A 145 3.16 8.17 -5.85
N ILE A 146 4.12 7.27 -5.65
CA ILE A 146 4.98 7.21 -4.47
C ILE A 146 6.41 7.54 -4.84
N GLY A 147 6.93 8.68 -4.36
CA GLY A 147 8.34 9.03 -4.43
C GLY A 147 9.08 8.60 -3.17
N PHE A 148 10.34 8.20 -3.30
CA PHE A 148 11.18 7.82 -2.17
C PHE A 148 12.60 8.33 -2.33
N VAL A 149 13.14 8.92 -1.26
CA VAL A 149 14.54 9.29 -1.17
C VAL A 149 15.04 9.08 0.27
N GLN A 150 16.31 8.74 0.41
CA GLN A 150 16.98 8.71 1.70
C GLN A 150 18.01 9.82 1.77
N PHE A 151 17.91 10.68 2.79
CA PHE A 151 18.89 11.75 2.99
C PHE A 151 20.19 11.20 3.61
N HIS A 152 21.29 11.79 3.24
CA HIS A 152 22.61 11.57 3.80
C HIS A 152 23.38 12.91 3.87
N PRO A 153 24.50 13.01 4.63
CA PRO A 153 25.17 14.29 4.84
C PRO A 153 25.64 15.04 3.60
N SER A 154 25.83 14.33 2.48
CA SER A 154 26.24 14.94 1.20
C SER A 154 25.07 15.17 0.24
N TYR A 155 23.82 14.98 0.68
CA TYR A 155 22.64 15.23 -0.14
C TYR A 155 22.38 16.73 -0.22
N ASP A 156 22.14 17.25 -1.40
CA ASP A 156 22.04 18.69 -1.62
C ASP A 156 20.85 19.14 -2.49
N TYR A 157 20.76 20.44 -2.72
CA TYR A 157 19.74 21.08 -3.54
C TYR A 157 19.71 20.54 -4.97
N THR A 158 20.87 20.22 -5.55
CA THR A 158 20.98 19.79 -6.94
C THR A 158 20.42 18.39 -7.16
N ASP A 159 20.44 17.56 -6.12
CA ASP A 159 19.83 16.21 -6.16
C ASP A 159 18.31 16.26 -5.94
N PHE A 160 17.85 17.25 -5.16
CA PHE A 160 16.47 17.31 -4.71
C PHE A 160 15.59 18.20 -5.59
N VAL A 161 16.06 19.41 -5.90
CA VAL A 161 15.27 20.41 -6.63
C VAL A 161 15.70 20.51 -8.09
N GLU A 162 16.90 21.01 -8.38
CA GLU A 162 17.45 21.12 -9.72
C GLU A 162 18.94 21.47 -9.69
N GLY A 163 19.69 21.12 -10.73
CA GLY A 163 21.10 21.44 -10.80
C GLY A 163 21.74 21.19 -12.15
N LEU A 164 22.93 21.77 -12.35
CA LEU A 164 23.72 21.55 -13.55
C LEU A 164 24.41 20.19 -13.50
N ARG A 165 24.07 19.32 -14.44
CA ARG A 165 24.66 17.98 -14.55
C ARG A 165 25.48 17.81 -15.84
N PRO A 166 26.65 17.15 -15.76
CA PRO A 166 27.45 16.88 -16.94
C PRO A 166 26.77 15.87 -17.86
N VAL A 167 26.60 16.20 -19.12
CA VAL A 167 26.03 15.33 -20.15
C VAL A 167 27.08 15.16 -21.28
N SER A 168 27.34 13.94 -21.72
CA SER A 168 28.20 13.65 -22.83
C SER A 168 27.45 13.81 -24.15
N ASN A 169 27.97 14.60 -25.08
CA ASN A 169 27.37 14.85 -26.40
C ASN A 169 27.76 13.82 -27.48
N GLY A 170 28.30 12.66 -27.12
CA GLY A 170 28.67 11.63 -28.10
C GLY A 170 30.01 11.88 -28.81
N ASP A 171 30.46 13.12 -28.89
CA ASP A 171 31.75 13.54 -29.51
C ASP A 171 32.89 13.67 -28.50
N GLY A 172 32.67 13.20 -27.25
CA GLY A 172 33.66 13.28 -26.18
C GLY A 172 33.68 14.64 -25.46
N ALA A 173 32.89 15.61 -25.89
CA ALA A 173 32.72 16.88 -25.18
C ALA A 173 31.71 16.74 -24.03
N ILE A 174 32.03 17.37 -22.88
CA ILE A 174 31.12 17.42 -21.72
C ILE A 174 30.42 18.77 -21.77
N GLU A 175 29.10 18.73 -21.75
CA GLU A 175 28.21 19.88 -21.63
C GLU A 175 27.52 19.83 -20.28
N PHE A 176 27.28 20.98 -19.66
CA PHE A 176 26.45 21.05 -18.44
C PHE A 176 25.04 21.45 -18.81
N ARG A 177 24.09 20.60 -18.46
CA ARG A 177 22.66 20.87 -18.66
C ARG A 177 21.94 20.96 -17.33
N LEU A 178 21.02 21.90 -17.25
CA LEU A 178 20.12 21.97 -16.12
C LEU A 178 19.19 20.76 -16.16
N GLN A 179 19.10 20.05 -15.03
CA GLN A 179 18.21 18.91 -14.85
C GLN A 179 17.44 19.06 -13.55
N ASP A 180 16.18 18.67 -13.57
CA ASP A 180 15.36 18.64 -12.39
C ASP A 180 15.83 17.55 -11.43
N GLY A 181 15.77 17.84 -10.14
CA GLY A 181 16.01 16.90 -9.07
C GLY A 181 14.77 16.05 -8.80
N ILE A 182 14.96 14.98 -8.02
CA ILE A 182 13.94 13.95 -7.80
C ILE A 182 12.61 14.51 -7.27
N PHE A 183 12.64 15.49 -6.40
CA PHE A 183 11.42 16.07 -5.81
C PHE A 183 10.70 17.02 -6.78
N LYS A 184 11.45 17.82 -7.53
CA LYS A 184 10.87 18.72 -8.53
C LYS A 184 10.22 17.92 -9.66
N ASP A 185 10.88 16.89 -10.17
CA ASP A 185 10.33 15.96 -11.18
C ASP A 185 9.05 15.27 -10.68
N PHE A 186 9.07 14.82 -9.43
CA PHE A 186 7.89 14.23 -8.80
C PHE A 186 6.71 15.21 -8.70
N CYS A 187 6.97 16.46 -8.31
CA CYS A 187 5.95 17.51 -8.26
C CYS A 187 5.41 17.86 -9.65
N GLN A 188 6.23 17.81 -10.71
CA GLN A 188 5.77 18.01 -12.08
C GLN A 188 4.82 16.91 -12.52
N LYS A 189 5.13 15.64 -12.23
CA LYS A 189 4.20 14.52 -12.47
C LYS A 189 2.86 14.69 -11.74
N ALA A 190 2.90 15.23 -10.52
CA ALA A 190 1.69 15.49 -9.75
C ALA A 190 0.83 16.66 -10.30
N LYS A 191 1.44 17.58 -11.06
CA LYS A 191 0.74 18.68 -11.74
C LYS A 191 0.07 18.24 -13.06
N GLU A 192 0.59 17.18 -13.69
CA GLU A 192 0.03 16.70 -14.94
C GLU A 192 -1.44 16.28 -14.76
N PRO A 193 -2.32 16.66 -15.69
CA PRO A 193 -3.71 16.23 -15.63
C PRO A 193 -3.79 14.70 -15.62
N GLN A 194 -4.25 14.15 -14.53
CA GLN A 194 -4.48 12.72 -14.40
C GLN A 194 -5.84 12.39 -15.03
N LEU A 195 -5.81 11.88 -16.26
CA LEU A 195 -7.02 11.57 -17.01
C LEU A 195 -7.59 10.20 -16.60
N ILE A 196 -8.88 10.16 -16.29
CA ILE A 196 -9.65 8.96 -15.95
C ILE A 196 -10.87 8.80 -16.87
N GLY A 197 -11.59 7.69 -16.69
CA GLY A 197 -12.77 7.39 -17.49
C GLY A 197 -12.48 6.83 -18.88
N GLY A 198 -11.19 6.60 -19.19
CA GLY A 198 -10.75 5.93 -20.40
C GLY A 198 -10.81 4.39 -20.31
N GLN A 199 -10.67 3.75 -21.45
CA GLN A 199 -10.48 2.31 -21.54
C GLN A 199 -9.32 2.02 -22.47
N ASP A 200 -8.23 1.51 -21.91
CA ASP A 200 -7.03 1.10 -22.62
C ASP A 200 -6.43 -0.13 -21.93
N ASN A 201 -6.43 -1.25 -22.62
CA ASN A 201 -5.80 -2.48 -22.17
C ASN A 201 -4.90 -3.05 -23.28
N PHE A 202 -4.31 -2.14 -24.08
CA PHE A 202 -3.47 -2.53 -25.19
C PHE A 202 -2.22 -3.29 -24.74
N ASP A 203 -1.52 -2.79 -23.73
CA ASP A 203 -0.24 -3.37 -23.28
C ASP A 203 -0.47 -4.79 -22.73
N GLU A 204 -1.49 -5.00 -21.93
CA GLU A 204 -1.86 -6.34 -21.41
C GLU A 204 -2.17 -7.33 -22.54
N ALA A 205 -2.95 -6.92 -23.52
CA ALA A 205 -3.30 -7.73 -24.68
C ALA A 205 -2.09 -7.97 -25.58
N TRP A 206 -1.23 -6.97 -25.74
CA TRP A 206 0.00 -7.04 -26.52
C TRP A 206 0.99 -8.01 -25.91
N ASP A 207 1.29 -7.90 -24.63
CA ASP A 207 2.22 -8.76 -23.91
C ASP A 207 1.74 -10.22 -23.92
N SER A 208 0.44 -10.44 -23.70
CA SER A 208 -0.16 -11.77 -23.81
C SER A 208 0.00 -12.37 -25.22
N TYR A 209 -0.07 -11.53 -26.25
CA TYR A 209 0.11 -11.99 -27.62
C TYR A 209 1.58 -12.29 -27.93
N LEU A 210 2.52 -11.46 -27.45
CA LEU A 210 3.96 -11.73 -27.59
C LEU A 210 4.34 -13.04 -26.90
N GLU A 211 3.84 -13.27 -25.70
CA GLU A 211 4.09 -14.50 -24.96
C GLU A 211 3.52 -15.72 -25.73
N TYR A 212 2.30 -15.62 -26.24
CA TYR A 212 1.73 -16.67 -27.08
C TYR A 212 2.59 -17.00 -28.29
N ILE A 213 3.07 -16.00 -29.06
CA ILE A 213 3.91 -16.21 -30.25
C ILE A 213 5.25 -16.84 -29.86
N ASN A 214 5.84 -16.47 -28.71
CA ASN A 214 7.11 -17.00 -28.25
C ASN A 214 7.04 -18.48 -27.83
N VAL A 215 5.88 -18.92 -27.32
CA VAL A 215 5.68 -20.30 -26.81
C VAL A 215 5.03 -21.21 -27.84
N ALA A 216 4.38 -20.65 -28.88
CA ALA A 216 3.69 -21.42 -29.90
C ALA A 216 4.64 -22.30 -30.71
N GLU A 217 4.34 -23.59 -30.79
CA GLU A 217 5.06 -24.54 -31.64
C GLU A 217 4.76 -24.31 -33.15
N GLU A 218 3.61 -23.74 -33.46
CA GLU A 218 3.18 -23.44 -34.83
C GLU A 218 3.35 -21.94 -35.15
N LYS A 219 3.65 -21.66 -36.43
CA LYS A 219 3.76 -20.29 -36.92
C LYS A 219 2.43 -19.57 -36.87
N GLU A 220 2.38 -18.38 -36.31
CA GLU A 220 1.20 -17.50 -36.33
C GLU A 220 1.12 -16.76 -37.67
N TYR A 221 0.27 -17.25 -38.56
CA TYR A 221 0.12 -16.68 -39.92
C TYR A 221 -0.83 -15.49 -39.93
N ILE A 222 -0.39 -14.35 -40.49
CA ILE A 222 -1.23 -13.16 -40.76
C ILE A 222 -1.80 -13.14 -42.18
N THR A 223 -1.14 -13.86 -43.09
CA THR A 223 -1.62 -14.13 -44.44
C THR A 223 -1.28 -15.59 -44.82
N LYS A 224 -1.66 -16.05 -46.01
CA LYS A 224 -1.33 -17.41 -46.49
C LYS A 224 0.19 -17.69 -46.59
N THR A 225 1.03 -16.67 -46.65
CA THR A 225 2.47 -16.78 -46.93
C THR A 225 3.34 -15.97 -45.98
N SER A 226 2.75 -15.25 -45.02
CA SER A 226 3.49 -14.46 -44.02
C SER A 226 3.07 -14.78 -42.62
N TYR A 227 4.03 -14.88 -41.72
CA TYR A 227 3.86 -15.24 -40.33
C TYR A 227 4.59 -14.26 -39.41
N LEU A 228 4.19 -14.23 -38.14
CA LEU A 228 4.78 -13.40 -37.10
C LEU A 228 5.83 -14.15 -36.27
N SER A 229 6.86 -13.42 -35.85
CA SER A 229 7.78 -13.81 -34.80
C SER A 229 8.05 -12.61 -33.88
N VAL A 230 8.58 -12.84 -32.70
CA VAL A 230 9.03 -11.76 -31.80
C VAL A 230 10.51 -11.54 -32.00
N ASN A 231 10.94 -10.29 -32.18
CA ASN A 231 12.35 -9.92 -32.32
C ASN A 231 12.99 -9.56 -30.97
N SER A 232 14.31 -9.37 -30.95
CA SER A 232 15.09 -9.05 -29.76
C SER A 232 14.70 -7.73 -29.06
N ARG A 233 13.92 -6.87 -29.72
CA ARG A 233 13.39 -5.60 -29.17
C ARG A 233 11.96 -5.71 -28.69
N GLN A 234 11.43 -6.91 -28.51
CA GLN A 234 10.05 -7.17 -28.12
C GLN A 234 9.00 -6.56 -29.08
N ASN A 235 9.33 -6.47 -30.37
CA ASN A 235 8.40 -6.09 -31.42
C ASN A 235 8.06 -7.30 -32.29
N LEU A 236 6.89 -7.24 -32.93
CA LEU A 236 6.52 -8.23 -33.94
C LEU A 236 7.36 -8.06 -35.22
N SER A 237 7.78 -9.18 -35.78
CA SER A 237 8.42 -9.24 -37.09
C SER A 237 7.56 -10.06 -38.03
N VAL A 238 7.25 -9.49 -39.20
CA VAL A 238 6.53 -10.17 -40.27
C VAL A 238 7.57 -10.87 -41.16
N ASN A 239 7.47 -12.19 -41.25
CA ASN A 239 8.35 -13.03 -42.05
C ASN A 239 7.58 -13.68 -43.19
N TYR A 240 8.27 -14.10 -44.24
CA TYR A 240 7.69 -14.76 -45.42
C TYR A 240 8.21 -16.18 -45.59
N ASP A 241 7.36 -17.11 -45.97
CA ASP A 241 7.77 -18.51 -46.26
C ASP A 241 8.74 -18.59 -47.45
N SER A 242 8.73 -17.59 -48.32
CA SER A 242 9.64 -17.48 -49.47
C SER A 242 11.08 -17.15 -49.11
N GLY A 243 11.38 -16.87 -47.82
CA GLY A 243 12.70 -16.45 -47.36
C GLY A 243 13.08 -15.00 -47.72
N VAL A 244 12.16 -14.22 -48.27
CA VAL A 244 12.34 -12.78 -48.47
C VAL A 244 12.52 -12.10 -47.11
N PRO A 245 13.44 -11.12 -46.96
CA PRO A 245 13.61 -10.39 -45.71
C PRO A 245 12.27 -9.81 -45.19
N GLY A 246 11.98 -10.10 -43.97
CA GLY A 246 10.82 -9.58 -43.28
C GLY A 246 11.00 -8.13 -42.82
N TRP A 247 9.98 -7.59 -42.17
CA TRP A 247 9.99 -6.25 -41.61
C TRP A 247 9.44 -6.24 -40.18
N SER A 248 9.89 -5.29 -39.39
CA SER A 248 9.44 -5.14 -38.01
C SER A 248 8.17 -4.29 -37.95
N LEU A 249 7.14 -4.78 -37.20
CA LEU A 249 5.93 -4.05 -36.90
C LEU A 249 6.06 -3.50 -35.46
N PRO A 250 6.34 -2.20 -35.28
CA PRO A 250 6.48 -1.61 -33.95
C PRO A 250 5.17 -1.60 -33.20
N SER A 251 5.20 -1.96 -31.90
CA SER A 251 4.03 -1.86 -31.00
C SER A 251 3.41 -0.47 -31.01
N LYS A 252 4.27 0.56 -30.97
CA LYS A 252 3.83 1.97 -31.02
C LYS A 252 2.97 2.29 -32.25
N TYR A 253 3.24 1.73 -33.41
CA TYR A 253 2.41 1.93 -34.60
C TYR A 253 1.04 1.26 -34.44
N VAL A 254 1.02 0.03 -33.92
CA VAL A 254 -0.21 -0.71 -33.68
C VAL A 254 -1.07 -0.01 -32.62
N TYR A 255 -0.44 0.54 -31.61
CA TYR A 255 -1.09 1.35 -30.57
C TYR A 255 -1.74 2.63 -31.12
N GLU A 256 -1.02 3.38 -31.96
CA GLU A 256 -1.62 4.57 -32.62
C GLU A 256 -2.80 4.19 -33.52
N LEU A 257 -2.71 3.06 -34.23
CA LEU A 257 -3.81 2.54 -35.03
C LEU A 257 -5.00 2.03 -34.19
N TYR A 258 -4.73 1.57 -32.97
CA TYR A 258 -5.76 1.18 -32.01
C TYR A 258 -6.52 2.40 -31.50
N LYS A 259 -5.83 3.51 -31.19
CA LYS A 259 -6.44 4.78 -30.76
C LYS A 259 -7.22 5.46 -31.90
N ASP A 260 -6.66 5.48 -33.09
CA ASP A 260 -7.28 6.09 -34.27
C ASP A 260 -7.27 5.14 -35.46
N LYS A 261 -8.44 4.62 -35.83
CA LYS A 261 -8.62 3.73 -36.98
C LYS A 261 -8.17 4.35 -38.32
N ASN A 262 -8.06 5.67 -38.39
CA ASN A 262 -7.64 6.43 -39.56
C ASN A 262 -6.16 6.80 -39.53
N TYR A 263 -5.41 6.40 -38.50
CA TYR A 263 -3.99 6.66 -38.40
C TYR A 263 -3.25 6.16 -39.65
N ASN A 264 -2.51 7.05 -40.30
CA ASN A 264 -1.97 6.82 -41.65
C ASN A 264 -0.52 7.30 -41.84
N LYS A 265 0.25 7.53 -40.79
CA LYS A 265 1.62 8.04 -40.92
C LYS A 265 2.58 7.09 -41.65
N GLN A 266 2.25 5.79 -41.72
CA GLN A 266 3.08 4.77 -42.39
C GLN A 266 2.15 3.70 -42.98
N GLU A 267 1.69 3.95 -44.19
CA GLU A 267 0.74 3.09 -44.93
C GLU A 267 1.22 1.63 -45.08
N TYR A 268 2.54 1.44 -45.11
CA TYR A 268 3.20 0.14 -45.21
C TYR A 268 2.82 -0.82 -44.05
N TYR A 269 2.66 -0.31 -42.83
CA TYR A 269 2.32 -1.13 -41.69
C TYR A 269 0.80 -1.35 -41.50
N LYS A 270 -0.02 -0.67 -42.28
CA LYS A 270 -1.46 -0.57 -42.05
C LYS A 270 -2.19 -1.91 -42.13
N SER A 271 -1.86 -2.74 -43.11
CA SER A 271 -2.51 -4.05 -43.26
C SER A 271 -2.11 -5.01 -42.14
N GLY A 272 -0.82 -5.12 -41.83
CA GLY A 272 -0.31 -5.95 -40.75
C GLY A 272 -0.84 -5.50 -39.37
N GLY A 273 -0.81 -4.20 -39.11
CA GLY A 273 -1.31 -3.62 -37.87
C GLY A 273 -2.80 -3.88 -37.66
N LYS A 274 -3.63 -3.77 -38.71
CA LYS A 274 -5.07 -4.09 -38.63
C LYS A 274 -5.30 -5.56 -38.31
N THR A 275 -4.58 -6.48 -38.97
CA THR A 275 -4.71 -7.91 -38.73
C THR A 275 -4.32 -8.25 -37.29
N VAL A 276 -3.21 -7.66 -36.79
CA VAL A 276 -2.79 -7.82 -35.40
C VAL A 276 -3.86 -7.31 -34.43
N LEU A 277 -4.41 -6.11 -34.64
CA LEU A 277 -5.48 -5.58 -33.79
C LEU A 277 -6.76 -6.45 -33.79
N GLU A 278 -7.13 -7.01 -34.94
CA GLU A 278 -8.24 -7.96 -34.99
C GLU A 278 -7.96 -9.24 -34.18
N THR A 279 -6.74 -9.75 -34.25
CA THR A 279 -6.30 -10.91 -33.47
C THR A 279 -6.32 -10.60 -31.97
N LEU A 280 -5.78 -9.46 -31.57
CA LEU A 280 -5.81 -8.99 -30.17
C LEU A 280 -7.24 -8.89 -29.63
N ARG A 281 -8.16 -8.33 -30.43
CA ARG A 281 -9.60 -8.26 -30.03
C ARG A 281 -10.26 -9.62 -29.91
N LYS A 282 -10.01 -10.51 -30.85
CA LYS A 282 -10.70 -11.81 -30.90
C LYS A 282 -10.15 -12.83 -29.89
N ARG A 283 -8.86 -12.81 -29.61
CA ARG A 283 -8.15 -13.87 -28.85
C ARG A 283 -7.57 -13.41 -27.53
N PHE A 284 -7.20 -12.14 -27.41
CA PHE A 284 -6.46 -11.59 -26.26
C PHE A 284 -7.24 -10.51 -25.50
N GLY A 285 -8.54 -10.39 -25.76
CA GLY A 285 -9.44 -9.56 -24.97
C GLY A 285 -9.23 -8.05 -25.11
N LEU A 286 -8.56 -7.59 -26.21
CA LEU A 286 -8.40 -6.16 -26.46
C LEU A 286 -9.77 -5.50 -26.62
N LYS A 287 -10.06 -4.55 -25.75
CA LYS A 287 -11.28 -3.77 -25.74
C LYS A 287 -11.17 -2.58 -26.71
N ASP A 288 -12.29 -1.91 -26.98
CA ASP A 288 -12.20 -0.67 -27.78
C ASP A 288 -11.57 0.45 -26.95
N TYR A 289 -10.70 1.22 -27.62
CA TYR A 289 -10.09 2.38 -26.99
C TYR A 289 -11.13 3.45 -26.69
N VAL A 290 -11.15 3.88 -25.46
CA VAL A 290 -11.91 5.05 -25.02
C VAL A 290 -10.92 6.07 -24.49
N SER A 291 -10.86 7.23 -25.13
CA SER A 291 -9.99 8.30 -24.65
C SER A 291 -10.44 8.74 -23.25
N PRO A 292 -9.54 8.84 -22.29
CA PRO A 292 -9.89 9.42 -21.00
C PRO A 292 -10.31 10.86 -21.18
N THR A 293 -11.45 11.25 -20.60
CA THR A 293 -12.06 12.55 -20.77
C THR A 293 -12.25 13.32 -19.48
N GLU A 294 -12.13 12.63 -18.36
CA GLU A 294 -12.29 13.22 -17.04
C GLU A 294 -10.92 13.41 -16.39
N ILE A 295 -10.76 14.50 -15.64
CA ILE A 295 -9.55 14.76 -14.85
C ILE A 295 -9.81 14.25 -13.44
N ASP A 296 -8.94 13.36 -12.96
CA ASP A 296 -8.94 12.93 -11.56
C ASP A 296 -8.34 14.05 -10.69
N THR A 297 -9.24 14.82 -10.06
CA THR A 297 -8.87 15.87 -9.11
C THR A 297 -8.49 15.34 -7.73
N ASP A 298 -8.82 14.07 -7.45
CA ASP A 298 -8.64 13.46 -6.13
C ASP A 298 -7.36 12.63 -6.03
N LYS A 299 -6.62 12.49 -7.14
CA LYS A 299 -5.40 11.71 -7.19
C LYS A 299 -4.31 12.31 -6.30
N LYS A 300 -3.80 11.50 -5.38
CA LYS A 300 -2.83 11.90 -4.36
C LYS A 300 -1.45 11.34 -4.67
N PHE A 301 -0.43 12.13 -4.37
CA PHE A 301 0.96 11.78 -4.55
C PHE A 301 1.66 11.86 -3.21
N VAL A 302 2.47 10.87 -2.86
CA VAL A 302 3.16 10.81 -1.57
C VAL A 302 4.66 10.74 -1.77
N PHE A 303 5.40 11.70 -1.23
CA PHE A 303 6.86 11.72 -1.27
C PHE A 303 7.44 11.38 0.10
N ILE A 304 8.18 10.28 0.17
CA ILE A 304 8.81 9.80 1.41
C ILE A 304 10.27 10.24 1.44
N ILE A 305 10.67 10.90 2.53
CA ILE A 305 12.04 11.30 2.80
C ILE A 305 12.53 10.51 4.02
N ASP A 306 13.30 9.47 3.79
CA ASP A 306 13.87 8.67 4.85
C ASP A 306 15.09 9.34 5.45
N GLU A 307 15.25 9.24 6.78
CA GLU A 307 16.35 9.88 7.52
C GLU A 307 16.45 11.41 7.25
N ILE A 308 15.32 12.10 7.23
CA ILE A 308 15.22 13.51 6.83
C ILE A 308 16.16 14.44 7.63
N ASN A 309 16.48 14.06 8.87
CA ASN A 309 17.38 14.81 9.75
C ASN A 309 18.89 14.58 9.47
N ARG A 310 19.28 13.68 8.57
CA ARG A 310 20.68 13.47 8.19
C ARG A 310 21.21 14.47 7.16
N GLY A 311 20.32 15.20 6.49
CA GLY A 311 20.70 16.26 5.56
C GLY A 311 20.45 17.66 6.13
N GLU A 312 21.13 18.66 5.59
CA GLU A 312 20.86 20.07 5.91
C GLU A 312 19.58 20.53 5.19
N ILE A 313 18.42 20.31 5.82
CA ILE A 313 17.09 20.46 5.21
C ILE A 313 16.89 21.84 4.59
N SER A 314 17.32 22.91 5.27
CA SER A 314 17.21 24.29 4.76
C SER A 314 18.01 24.52 3.47
N LYS A 315 19.15 23.84 3.30
CA LYS A 315 19.93 23.90 2.07
C LYS A 315 19.30 23.03 0.99
N ILE A 316 18.83 21.83 1.34
CA ILE A 316 18.25 20.88 0.38
C ILE A 316 16.95 21.44 -0.23
N PHE A 317 16.08 22.02 0.60
CA PHE A 317 14.83 22.59 0.13
C PHE A 317 14.99 24.00 -0.47
N GLY A 318 16.02 24.76 -0.05
CA GLY A 318 16.22 26.11 -0.52
C GLY A 318 14.95 26.97 -0.42
N GLU A 319 14.58 27.65 -1.49
CA GLU A 319 13.38 28.49 -1.57
C GLU A 319 12.07 27.69 -1.49
N LEU A 320 12.07 26.39 -1.78
CA LEU A 320 10.91 25.52 -1.59
C LEU A 320 10.48 25.41 -0.13
N PHE A 321 11.36 25.83 0.78
CA PHE A 321 11.05 25.95 2.20
C PHE A 321 9.81 26.82 2.46
N PHE A 322 9.56 27.82 1.61
CA PHE A 322 8.32 28.59 1.63
C PHE A 322 7.12 27.77 1.13
N SER A 323 7.26 27.10 -0.01
CA SER A 323 6.19 26.34 -0.67
C SER A 323 5.77 25.06 0.08
N ILE A 324 6.64 24.54 0.96
CA ILE A 324 6.32 23.34 1.76
C ILE A 324 5.29 23.60 2.85
N ASP A 325 5.13 24.86 3.29
CA ASP A 325 4.14 25.23 4.28
C ASP A 325 2.73 24.88 3.79
N PRO A 326 1.91 24.19 4.60
CA PRO A 326 0.55 23.80 4.20
C PRO A 326 -0.31 24.98 3.69
N GLY A 327 -0.09 26.17 4.25
CA GLY A 327 -0.78 27.40 3.84
C GLY A 327 -0.38 27.94 2.47
N TYR A 328 0.76 27.50 1.93
CA TYR A 328 1.34 27.99 0.67
C TYR A 328 1.50 26.89 -0.39
N ARG A 329 0.71 25.82 -0.31
CA ARG A 329 0.65 24.82 -1.38
C ARG A 329 -0.06 25.37 -2.60
N GLY A 330 0.30 24.86 -3.78
CA GLY A 330 -0.24 25.32 -5.07
C GLY A 330 0.37 26.63 -5.55
N GLU A 331 -0.24 27.29 -6.53
CA GLU A 331 0.26 28.48 -7.21
C GLU A 331 0.55 29.66 -6.28
N LYS A 332 -0.23 29.81 -5.20
CA LYS A 332 -0.02 30.87 -4.18
C LYS A 332 1.33 30.78 -3.47
N GLY A 333 1.98 29.61 -3.50
CA GLY A 333 3.30 29.38 -2.94
C GLY A 333 4.40 29.26 -3.99
N SER A 334 4.18 29.78 -5.19
CA SER A 334 5.16 29.74 -6.29
C SER A 334 6.42 30.52 -5.93
N VAL A 335 7.59 29.92 -6.22
CA VAL A 335 8.91 30.49 -6.01
C VAL A 335 9.74 30.42 -7.28
N SER A 336 10.68 31.35 -7.44
CA SER A 336 11.72 31.22 -8.45
C SER A 336 12.84 30.36 -7.90
N THR A 337 13.20 29.31 -8.60
CA THR A 337 14.25 28.37 -8.20
C THR A 337 15.64 29.00 -8.33
N GLN A 338 16.65 28.40 -7.68
CA GLN A 338 18.02 28.93 -7.68
C GLN A 338 18.59 29.09 -9.10
N TYR A 339 18.18 28.23 -10.04
CA TYR A 339 18.62 28.24 -11.44
C TYR A 339 17.56 28.79 -12.39
N ALA A 340 16.56 29.55 -11.88
CA ALA A 340 15.46 30.08 -12.71
C ALA A 340 15.94 30.88 -13.93
N ASN A 341 17.11 31.53 -13.85
CA ASN A 341 17.71 32.28 -14.95
C ASN A 341 18.23 31.39 -16.10
N LEU A 342 18.30 30.08 -15.92
CA LEU A 342 18.70 29.12 -16.94
C LEU A 342 17.52 28.40 -17.57
N HIS A 343 16.31 28.63 -17.07
CA HIS A 343 15.08 28.09 -17.67
C HIS A 343 14.72 28.84 -18.96
N GLU A 344 14.11 28.13 -19.89
CA GLU A 344 13.61 28.73 -21.16
C GLU A 344 12.36 29.60 -20.93
N THR A 345 11.68 29.41 -19.81
CA THR A 345 10.45 30.11 -19.44
C THR A 345 10.59 30.74 -18.06
N ASP A 346 9.83 31.83 -17.81
CA ASP A 346 9.76 32.48 -16.49
C ASP A 346 8.81 31.73 -15.51
N GLU A 347 8.53 30.46 -15.76
CA GLU A 347 7.61 29.67 -14.95
C GLU A 347 8.18 29.46 -13.54
N LYS A 348 7.40 29.85 -12.54
CA LYS A 348 7.74 29.62 -11.13
C LYS A 348 7.35 28.22 -10.70
N PHE A 349 8.14 27.64 -9.85
CA PHE A 349 7.88 26.32 -9.28
C PHE A 349 7.02 26.43 -8.02
N TYR A 350 6.10 25.48 -7.82
CA TYR A 350 5.33 25.31 -6.58
C TYR A 350 5.11 23.82 -6.28
N ILE A 351 4.88 23.51 -5.02
CA ILE A 351 4.51 22.16 -4.59
C ILE A 351 2.97 22.02 -4.72
N PRO A 352 2.46 21.09 -5.54
CA PRO A 352 1.02 20.89 -5.72
C PRO A 352 0.28 20.55 -4.43
N GLU A 353 -1.01 20.89 -4.38
CA GLU A 353 -1.86 20.65 -3.20
C GLU A 353 -2.11 19.15 -2.96
N ASN A 354 -2.05 18.32 -4.01
CA ASN A 354 -2.20 16.87 -3.96
C ASN A 354 -0.90 16.10 -3.62
N VAL A 355 0.20 16.82 -3.32
CA VAL A 355 1.48 16.23 -2.90
C VAL A 355 1.58 16.21 -1.38
N TYR A 356 1.72 15.03 -0.80
CA TYR A 356 1.92 14.78 0.63
C TYR A 356 3.36 14.39 0.90
N ILE A 357 3.91 14.83 2.02
CA ILE A 357 5.33 14.56 2.38
C ILE A 357 5.37 13.82 3.71
N ILE A 358 6.07 12.69 3.73
CA ILE A 358 6.32 11.92 4.94
C ILE A 358 7.82 11.83 5.16
N GLY A 359 8.32 12.43 6.25
CA GLY A 359 9.70 12.28 6.69
C GLY A 359 9.82 11.19 7.76
N THR A 360 10.94 10.46 7.80
CA THR A 360 11.32 9.66 8.96
C THR A 360 12.57 10.23 9.61
N MET A 361 12.66 10.17 10.93
CA MET A 361 13.85 10.60 11.66
C MET A 361 14.16 9.74 12.88
N ASN A 362 15.43 9.58 13.18
CA ASN A 362 15.92 8.93 14.39
C ASN A 362 16.21 9.97 15.47
N ASP A 363 15.52 9.85 16.63
CA ASP A 363 15.67 10.81 17.74
C ASP A 363 17.01 10.69 18.48
N ILE A 364 17.68 9.53 18.37
CA ILE A 364 18.89 9.18 19.15
C ILE A 364 20.16 9.73 18.49
N ASP A 365 20.10 10.09 17.22
CA ASP A 365 21.27 10.62 16.47
C ASP A 365 21.58 12.07 16.91
N ARG A 366 22.33 12.20 18.02
CA ARG A 366 22.76 13.49 18.59
C ARG A 366 23.69 14.30 17.68
N SER A 367 24.21 13.71 16.62
CA SER A 367 25.10 14.33 15.65
C SER A 367 24.37 15.14 14.58
N VAL A 368 23.04 15.14 14.61
CA VAL A 368 22.22 15.75 13.59
C VAL A 368 21.61 17.05 14.12
N ASP A 369 21.76 18.13 13.35
CA ASP A 369 21.18 19.42 13.66
C ASP A 369 19.68 19.28 13.95
N THR A 370 19.29 19.78 15.11
CA THR A 370 17.88 19.78 15.52
C THR A 370 17.07 20.60 14.53
N PHE A 371 15.94 20.05 14.09
CA PHE A 371 14.95 20.80 13.34
C PHE A 371 14.71 22.16 13.97
N ASP A 372 14.96 23.23 13.21
CA ASP A 372 14.67 24.58 13.66
C ASP A 372 13.16 24.83 13.84
N PHE A 373 12.79 25.90 14.53
CA PHE A 373 11.39 26.24 14.78
C PHE A 373 10.60 26.46 13.47
N ALA A 374 11.27 26.87 12.41
CA ALA A 374 10.64 27.14 11.13
C ALA A 374 10.19 25.83 10.46
N MET A 375 10.97 24.74 10.60
CA MET A 375 10.57 23.41 10.14
C MET A 375 9.47 22.80 11.01
N ARG A 376 9.59 22.91 12.34
CA ARG A 376 8.62 22.32 13.26
C ARG A 376 7.19 22.79 13.01
N ARG A 377 6.97 24.02 12.63
CA ARG A 377 5.63 24.55 12.32
C ARG A 377 5.04 24.03 11.00
N ARG A 378 5.88 23.52 10.09
CA ARG A 378 5.47 23.05 8.77
C ARG A 378 5.15 21.56 8.73
N PHE A 379 5.61 20.82 9.73
CA PHE A 379 5.42 19.38 9.82
C PHE A 379 4.69 19.02 11.09
N ARG A 380 3.85 18.00 10.99
CA ARG A 380 3.30 17.33 12.15
C ARG A 380 4.25 16.21 12.57
N PHE A 381 4.62 16.18 13.84
CA PHE A 381 5.48 15.14 14.39
C PHE A 381 4.66 14.07 15.10
N VAL A 382 4.94 12.82 14.79
CA VAL A 382 4.34 11.66 15.41
C VAL A 382 5.43 10.72 15.88
N GLU A 383 5.35 10.32 17.13
CA GLU A 383 6.26 9.36 17.71
C GLU A 383 5.84 7.93 17.35
N VAL A 384 6.81 7.15 16.87
CA VAL A 384 6.64 5.74 16.51
C VAL A 384 7.43 4.91 17.51
N THR A 385 6.72 4.26 18.41
CA THR A 385 7.31 3.39 19.42
C THR A 385 7.37 1.94 18.94
N ALA A 386 8.31 1.16 19.48
CA ALA A 386 8.43 -0.26 19.17
C ALA A 386 7.14 -1.03 19.51
N GLU A 387 6.49 -0.70 20.64
CA GLU A 387 5.24 -1.34 21.05
C GLU A 387 4.08 -1.02 20.09
N GLY A 388 3.99 0.22 19.61
CA GLY A 388 2.93 0.64 18.67
C GLY A 388 3.01 -0.05 17.30
N GLN A 389 4.17 -0.62 16.95
CA GLN A 389 4.41 -1.27 15.65
C GLN A 389 4.55 -2.80 15.72
N VAL A 390 4.31 -3.41 16.87
CA VAL A 390 4.38 -4.88 17.03
C VAL A 390 3.45 -5.61 16.05
N GLY A 391 2.34 -5.00 15.67
CA GLY A 391 1.39 -5.53 14.68
C GLY A 391 1.94 -5.73 13.27
N MET A 392 3.07 -5.09 12.90
CA MET A 392 3.70 -5.31 11.59
C MET A 392 4.13 -6.78 11.38
N LEU A 393 4.41 -7.50 12.49
CA LEU A 393 4.82 -8.90 12.45
C LEU A 393 3.70 -9.85 11.98
N ASP A 394 2.44 -9.43 12.07
CA ASP A 394 1.30 -10.27 11.67
C ASP A 394 1.30 -10.56 10.17
N LYS A 395 1.67 -9.58 9.35
CA LYS A 395 1.65 -9.69 7.89
C LYS A 395 2.75 -10.61 7.35
N GLU A 396 3.91 -10.62 8.00
CA GLU A 396 5.09 -11.33 7.46
C GLU A 396 5.31 -12.71 8.08
N LEU A 397 4.94 -12.89 9.36
CA LEU A 397 5.26 -14.11 10.11
C LEU A 397 4.08 -15.07 10.28
N ASN A 398 2.87 -14.69 9.88
CA ASN A 398 1.67 -15.53 9.91
C ASN A 398 1.52 -16.30 11.24
N ILE A 399 1.63 -17.63 11.20
CA ILE A 399 1.49 -18.51 12.39
C ILE A 399 2.55 -18.28 13.48
N HIS A 400 3.68 -17.66 13.16
CA HIS A 400 4.75 -17.36 14.11
C HIS A 400 4.68 -15.94 14.68
N ALA A 401 3.72 -15.13 14.24
CA ALA A 401 3.61 -13.72 14.62
C ALA A 401 3.45 -13.54 16.14
N GLU A 402 2.58 -14.30 16.78
CA GLU A 402 2.33 -14.18 18.22
C GLU A 402 3.56 -14.54 19.07
N GLU A 403 4.30 -15.58 18.69
CA GLU A 403 5.55 -15.93 19.38
C GLU A 403 6.60 -14.82 19.20
N ALA A 404 6.72 -14.28 17.99
CA ALA A 404 7.64 -13.18 17.70
C ALA A 404 7.29 -11.90 18.48
N LYS A 405 6.00 -11.54 18.59
CA LYS A 405 5.54 -10.42 19.41
C LYS A 405 5.89 -10.59 20.89
N ILE A 406 5.66 -11.77 21.43
CA ILE A 406 5.99 -12.06 22.84
C ILE A 406 7.51 -11.92 23.06
N ARG A 407 8.32 -12.49 22.16
CA ARG A 407 9.78 -12.39 22.26
C ARG A 407 10.26 -10.93 22.16
N LEU A 408 9.69 -10.15 21.24
CA LEU A 408 10.03 -8.74 21.07
C LEU A 408 9.67 -7.92 22.31
N ARG A 409 8.47 -8.12 22.88
CA ARG A 409 8.07 -7.45 24.12
C ARG A 409 8.96 -7.78 25.29
N ASN A 410 9.31 -9.07 25.45
CA ASN A 410 10.21 -9.51 26.50
C ASN A 410 11.62 -8.93 26.34
N LEU A 411 12.11 -8.82 25.09
CA LEU A 411 13.39 -8.18 24.79
C LEU A 411 13.37 -6.69 25.13
N ASN A 412 12.33 -5.97 24.70
CA ASN A 412 12.17 -4.54 24.99
C ASN A 412 12.11 -4.30 26.51
N ALA A 413 11.32 -5.08 27.24
CA ALA A 413 11.25 -5.00 28.70
C ALA A 413 12.61 -5.30 29.37
N ALA A 414 13.38 -6.25 28.83
CA ALA A 414 14.72 -6.54 29.34
C ALA A 414 15.69 -5.37 29.08
N ILE A 415 15.61 -4.73 27.91
CA ILE A 415 16.44 -3.54 27.57
C ILE A 415 16.09 -2.36 28.48
N GLU A 416 14.80 -2.10 28.71
CA GLU A 416 14.34 -1.02 29.60
C GLU A 416 14.82 -1.18 31.04
N ASN A 417 15.00 -2.41 31.50
CA ASN A 417 15.50 -2.71 32.84
C ASN A 417 17.03 -2.59 33.00
N VAL A 418 17.76 -2.42 31.90
CA VAL A 418 19.22 -2.26 31.92
C VAL A 418 19.56 -0.77 32.01
N GLN A 419 20.01 -0.31 33.17
CA GLN A 419 20.34 1.12 33.44
C GLN A 419 21.36 1.74 32.48
N GLU A 420 22.19 0.93 31.82
CA GLU A 420 23.22 1.38 30.87
C GLU A 420 22.69 1.64 29.47
N LEU A 421 21.45 1.19 29.16
CA LEU A 421 20.84 1.28 27.86
C LEU A 421 19.67 2.26 27.80
N ASN A 422 19.33 2.90 28.92
CA ASN A 422 18.31 3.95 29.04
C ASN A 422 18.86 5.36 28.82
#